data_dc13ad9dc18b84743cb1b9e58d935b71
#
_entry.id   dc13ad9dc18b84743cb1b9e58d935b71
#
_cell.length_a   1.000
_cell.length_b   1.000
_cell.length_c   1.000
_cell.angle_alpha   90.00
_cell.angle_beta   90.00
_cell.angle_gamma   90.00
#
_symmetry.space_group_name_H-M   'P 1'
#
loop_
_entity.id
_entity.type
_entity.pdbx_description
1 polymer ?
#
loop_
_entity_poly.entity_id
_entity_poly.type
_entity_poly.pdbx_seq_one_letter_code
_entity_poly.pdbx_strand_id
1 'polypeptide(L)'
;IVDLAVQQLPIDMMTVTEQLRKRGDLDQVGGPYYIAQLTSKVASSAHIEYHARIIAQKYLARELISFSSQIQSKAFDETTDVDDLMQEAEGKLFEISQRNVKKDVTQINPVIKEALKMLENAANQKEGLSGLRTGFDGLDKITSGWQNSDLVIIAARPAMGKTAFVLSMAKNMAVNFNTPVALFSLEMSNVQLVNRLIVNVCEIPGEKIKSGRLEKYEWEQMDYKIKELYDAPIYVDDTPSLSVFELRTKARRLVREHDIK
;
A
#
# COMPACT_ATOMS: atom_id res chain seq x y z
N ILE A 1 28.19 -22.54 -10.59
CA ILE A 1 26.83 -22.77 -11.11
C ILE A 1 26.22 -21.44 -11.60
N VAL A 2 26.16 -20.39 -10.78
CA VAL A 2 25.61 -19.07 -11.18
C VAL A 2 26.34 -18.53 -12.40
N ASP A 3 27.66 -18.58 -12.45
CA ASP A 3 28.43 -18.10 -13.61
C ASP A 3 28.14 -18.88 -14.90
N LEU A 4 27.95 -20.19 -14.79
CA LEU A 4 27.58 -21.04 -15.94
C LEU A 4 26.17 -20.65 -16.43
N ALA A 5 25.24 -20.38 -15.51
CA ALA A 5 23.88 -19.93 -15.85
C ALA A 5 23.91 -18.55 -16.54
N VAL A 6 24.69 -17.60 -16.04
CA VAL A 6 24.84 -16.26 -16.64
C VAL A 6 25.44 -16.35 -18.05
N GLN A 7 26.37 -17.28 -18.26
CA GLN A 7 27.00 -17.53 -19.56
C GLN A 7 26.15 -18.42 -20.49
N GLN A 8 24.95 -18.80 -20.06
CA GLN A 8 24.05 -19.72 -20.81
C GLN A 8 24.69 -21.06 -21.19
N LEU A 9 25.66 -21.52 -20.39
CA LEU A 9 26.30 -22.80 -20.59
C LEU A 9 25.50 -23.92 -19.90
N PRO A 10 25.55 -25.15 -20.41
CA PRO A 10 24.92 -26.30 -19.76
C PRO A 10 25.41 -26.45 -18.33
N ILE A 11 24.52 -26.76 -17.41
CA ILE A 11 24.81 -26.99 -15.99
C ILE A 11 24.68 -28.48 -15.72
N ASP A 12 25.75 -29.22 -15.90
CA ASP A 12 25.85 -30.64 -15.63
C ASP A 12 27.09 -30.96 -14.78
N MET A 13 27.24 -32.21 -14.42
CA MET A 13 28.36 -32.65 -13.60
C MET A 13 29.73 -32.33 -14.22
N MET A 14 29.87 -32.44 -15.55
CA MET A 14 31.11 -32.20 -16.26
C MET A 14 31.47 -30.72 -16.31
N THR A 15 30.52 -29.89 -16.70
CA THR A 15 30.71 -28.42 -16.81
C THR A 15 30.97 -27.78 -15.45
N VAL A 16 30.27 -28.22 -14.40
CA VAL A 16 30.50 -27.75 -13.02
C VAL A 16 31.89 -28.18 -12.51
N THR A 17 32.30 -29.44 -12.75
CA THR A 17 33.61 -29.92 -12.35
C THR A 17 34.74 -29.17 -13.06
N GLU A 18 34.59 -28.94 -14.36
CA GLU A 18 35.57 -28.19 -15.16
C GLU A 18 35.68 -26.72 -14.71
N GLN A 19 34.57 -26.09 -14.41
CA GLN A 19 34.55 -24.70 -13.91
C GLN A 19 35.19 -24.57 -12.52
N LEU A 20 34.96 -25.53 -11.62
CA LEU A 20 35.61 -25.57 -10.31
C LEU A 20 37.11 -25.83 -10.43
N ARG A 21 37.54 -26.71 -11.40
CA ARG A 21 38.94 -26.95 -11.69
C ARG A 21 39.63 -25.67 -12.18
N LYS A 22 39.02 -24.93 -13.12
CA LYS A 22 39.53 -23.65 -13.61
C LYS A 22 39.71 -22.61 -12.52
N ARG A 23 38.88 -22.63 -11.49
CA ARG A 23 38.95 -21.73 -10.35
C ARG A 23 39.93 -22.18 -9.27
N GLY A 24 40.38 -23.40 -9.31
CA GLY A 24 41.23 -24.00 -8.24
C GLY A 24 40.44 -24.41 -7.01
N ASP A 25 39.11 -24.40 -7.04
CA ASP A 25 38.23 -24.65 -5.89
C ASP A 25 37.82 -26.14 -5.78
N LEU A 26 38.15 -26.99 -6.77
CA LEU A 26 37.60 -28.32 -6.90
C LEU A 26 37.92 -29.20 -5.67
N ASP A 27 39.17 -29.14 -5.16
CA ASP A 27 39.56 -29.94 -4.01
C ASP A 27 38.94 -29.44 -2.71
N GLN A 28 38.72 -28.12 -2.58
CA GLN A 28 38.10 -27.50 -1.42
C GLN A 28 36.64 -27.93 -1.27
N VAL A 29 35.92 -28.15 -2.38
CA VAL A 29 34.51 -28.58 -2.37
C VAL A 29 34.34 -30.10 -2.24
N GLY A 30 35.47 -30.88 -2.15
CA GLY A 30 35.41 -32.33 -1.98
C GLY A 30 35.60 -33.12 -3.29
N GLY A 31 36.12 -32.50 -4.33
CA GLY A 31 36.50 -33.15 -5.59
C GLY A 31 35.31 -33.60 -6.47
N PRO A 32 35.59 -34.27 -7.59
CA PRO A 32 34.56 -34.74 -8.52
C PRO A 32 33.59 -35.75 -7.89
N TYR A 33 34.03 -36.51 -6.91
CA TYR A 33 33.21 -37.49 -6.20
C TYR A 33 32.07 -36.81 -5.44
N TYR A 34 32.34 -35.70 -4.79
CA TYR A 34 31.33 -34.96 -4.06
C TYR A 34 30.23 -34.38 -5.02
N ILE A 35 30.66 -33.91 -6.19
CA ILE A 35 29.74 -33.43 -7.22
C ILE A 35 28.84 -34.56 -7.73
N ALA A 36 29.42 -35.74 -7.98
CA ALA A 36 28.65 -36.92 -8.36
C ALA A 36 27.66 -37.35 -7.26
N GLN A 37 28.06 -37.27 -5.99
CA GLN A 37 27.18 -37.57 -4.86
C GLN A 37 26.02 -36.56 -4.74
N LEU A 38 26.24 -35.29 -5.03
CA LEU A 38 25.17 -34.29 -5.04
C LEU A 38 24.13 -34.58 -6.12
N THR A 39 24.55 -34.95 -7.31
CA THR A 39 23.61 -35.32 -8.41
C THR A 39 22.84 -36.57 -8.11
N SER A 40 23.44 -37.56 -7.45
CA SER A 40 22.73 -38.81 -7.07
C SER A 40 21.71 -38.65 -5.96
N LYS A 41 21.81 -37.60 -5.13
CA LYS A 41 20.88 -37.30 -4.05
C LYS A 41 19.59 -36.61 -4.54
N VAL A 42 19.56 -36.10 -5.77
CA VAL A 42 18.36 -35.45 -6.36
C VAL A 42 17.57 -36.51 -7.12
N ALA A 43 16.56 -37.05 -6.48
CA ALA A 43 15.76 -38.15 -7.05
C ALA A 43 14.83 -37.71 -8.20
N SER A 44 14.43 -36.43 -8.27
CA SER A 44 13.51 -35.91 -9.30
C SER A 44 13.53 -34.39 -9.37
N SER A 45 13.37 -33.83 -10.57
CA SER A 45 13.08 -32.41 -10.80
C SER A 45 11.63 -32.04 -10.51
N ALA A 46 10.75 -33.03 -10.23
CA ALA A 46 9.32 -32.82 -10.03
C ALA A 46 8.98 -31.88 -8.84
N HIS A 47 9.90 -31.72 -7.88
CA HIS A 47 9.70 -30.90 -6.69
C HIS A 47 10.63 -29.69 -6.60
N ILE A 48 11.18 -29.25 -7.73
CA ILE A 48 12.14 -28.14 -7.75
C ILE A 48 11.57 -26.85 -7.19
N GLU A 49 10.31 -26.55 -7.48
CA GLU A 49 9.61 -25.38 -6.96
C GLU A 49 9.48 -25.43 -5.43
N TYR A 50 9.12 -26.58 -4.89
CA TYR A 50 9.03 -26.80 -3.44
C TYR A 50 10.38 -26.61 -2.75
N HIS A 51 11.46 -27.18 -3.32
CA HIS A 51 12.81 -27.02 -2.80
C HIS A 51 13.30 -25.56 -2.92
N ALA A 52 13.02 -24.89 -4.02
CA ALA A 52 13.33 -23.48 -4.19
C ALA A 52 12.61 -22.60 -3.14
N ARG A 53 11.36 -22.92 -2.82
CA ARG A 53 10.57 -22.24 -1.77
C ARG A 53 11.21 -22.44 -0.38
N ILE A 54 11.68 -23.64 -0.06
CA ILE A 54 12.41 -23.89 1.20
C ILE A 54 13.68 -23.04 1.28
N ILE A 55 14.46 -22.98 0.20
CA ILE A 55 15.69 -22.16 0.14
C ILE A 55 15.37 -20.69 0.34
N ALA A 56 14.33 -20.19 -0.34
CA ALA A 56 13.86 -18.81 -0.20
C ALA A 56 13.42 -18.50 1.23
N GLN A 57 12.70 -19.41 1.90
CA GLN A 57 12.31 -19.26 3.31
C GLN A 57 13.54 -19.21 4.24
N LYS A 58 14.53 -20.07 4.00
CA LYS A 58 15.77 -20.07 4.80
C LYS A 58 16.61 -18.83 4.56
N TYR A 59 16.63 -18.32 3.34
CA TYR A 59 17.26 -17.05 3.01
C TYR A 59 16.58 -15.89 3.76
N LEU A 60 15.26 -15.81 3.70
CA LEU A 60 14.47 -14.80 4.42
C LEU A 60 14.73 -14.83 5.93
N ALA A 61 14.77 -16.03 6.51
CA ALA A 61 15.09 -16.20 7.93
C ALA A 61 16.49 -15.65 8.28
N ARG A 62 17.49 -15.91 7.44
CA ARG A 62 18.85 -15.37 7.64
C ARG A 62 18.90 -13.85 7.50
N GLU A 63 18.18 -13.28 6.52
CA GLU A 63 18.05 -11.82 6.36
C GLU A 63 17.43 -11.17 7.62
N LEU A 64 16.39 -11.78 8.16
CA LEU A 64 15.76 -11.30 9.40
C LEU A 64 16.69 -11.40 10.61
N ILE A 65 17.45 -12.47 10.75
CA ILE A 65 18.45 -12.63 11.83
C ILE A 65 19.53 -11.55 11.72
N SER A 66 20.11 -11.38 10.51
CA SER A 66 21.15 -10.37 10.27
C SER A 66 20.62 -8.95 10.57
N PHE A 67 19.43 -8.65 10.09
CA PHE A 67 18.77 -7.37 10.34
C PHE A 67 18.50 -7.13 11.84
N SER A 68 17.98 -8.14 12.56
CA SER A 68 17.76 -8.04 14.01
C SER A 68 19.03 -7.75 14.78
N SER A 69 20.15 -8.39 14.39
CA SER A 69 21.45 -8.13 15.01
C SER A 69 21.96 -6.71 14.72
N GLN A 70 21.71 -6.17 13.53
CA GLN A 70 22.08 -4.79 13.18
C GLN A 70 21.26 -3.77 14.00
N ILE A 71 19.95 -3.96 14.09
CA ILE A 71 19.08 -3.09 14.90
C ILE A 71 19.47 -3.17 16.37
N GLN A 72 19.72 -4.37 16.89
CA GLN A 72 20.17 -4.54 18.27
C GLN A 72 21.47 -3.75 18.54
N SER A 73 22.46 -3.85 17.63
CA SER A 73 23.73 -3.12 17.78
C SER A 73 23.53 -1.61 17.80
N LYS A 74 22.68 -1.08 16.89
CA LYS A 74 22.36 0.36 16.83
C LYS A 74 21.57 0.84 18.03
N ALA A 75 20.68 0.01 18.58
CA ALA A 75 19.90 0.36 19.77
C ALA A 75 20.72 0.50 21.06
N PHE A 76 21.92 -0.11 21.09
CA PHE A 76 22.90 0.09 22.17
C PHE A 76 23.78 1.32 21.96
N ASP A 77 23.75 1.95 20.79
CA ASP A 77 24.50 3.17 20.51
C ASP A 77 23.70 4.39 20.99
N GLU A 78 24.15 5.00 22.08
CA GLU A 78 23.51 6.18 22.69
C GLU A 78 23.48 7.42 21.77
N THR A 79 24.24 7.41 20.67
CA THR A 79 24.26 8.50 19.68
C THR A 79 23.17 8.38 18.62
N THR A 80 22.51 7.23 18.53
CA THR A 80 21.46 6.96 17.53
C THR A 80 20.12 7.47 18.05
N ASP A 81 19.44 8.31 17.27
CA ASP A 81 18.08 8.75 17.57
C ASP A 81 17.11 7.55 17.42
N VAL A 82 16.21 7.39 18.40
CA VAL A 82 15.27 6.27 18.45
C VAL A 82 14.25 6.34 17.32
N ASP A 83 13.79 7.54 16.96
CA ASP A 83 12.81 7.72 15.89
C ASP A 83 13.42 7.38 14.51
N ASP A 84 14.67 7.79 14.28
CA ASP A 84 15.43 7.42 13.08
C ASP A 84 15.66 5.91 13.00
N LEU A 85 15.99 5.28 14.13
CA LEU A 85 16.17 3.82 14.21
C LEU A 85 14.88 3.06 13.90
N MET A 86 13.76 3.54 14.42
CA MET A 86 12.43 2.96 14.12
C MET A 86 12.10 3.08 12.64
N GLN A 87 12.34 4.23 12.04
CA GLN A 87 12.10 4.45 10.61
C GLN A 87 12.97 3.53 9.74
N GLU A 88 14.26 3.38 10.07
CA GLU A 88 15.16 2.46 9.39
C GLU A 88 14.68 1.00 9.52
N ALA A 89 14.27 0.61 10.73
CA ALA A 89 13.78 -0.73 11.01
C ALA A 89 12.53 -1.08 10.19
N GLU A 90 11.55 -0.18 10.17
CA GLU A 90 10.33 -0.34 9.38
C GLU A 90 10.63 -0.41 7.88
N GLY A 91 11.49 0.49 7.37
CA GLY A 91 11.91 0.49 5.97
C GLY A 91 12.55 -0.82 5.55
N LYS A 92 13.44 -1.36 6.37
CA LYS A 92 14.14 -2.62 6.07
C LYS A 92 13.23 -3.84 6.14
N LEU A 93 12.34 -3.90 7.13
CA LEU A 93 11.32 -4.94 7.20
C LEU A 93 10.39 -4.92 5.98
N PHE A 94 10.06 -3.74 5.50
CA PHE A 94 9.28 -3.58 4.28
C PHE A 94 10.00 -4.12 3.04
N GLU A 95 11.28 -3.77 2.85
CA GLU A 95 12.09 -4.29 1.74
C GLU A 95 12.15 -5.82 1.75
N ILE A 96 12.40 -6.42 2.93
CA ILE A 96 12.45 -7.86 3.12
C ILE A 96 11.11 -8.50 2.75
N SER A 97 10.01 -7.89 3.17
CA SER A 97 8.65 -8.35 2.89
C SER A 97 8.29 -8.24 1.39
N GLN A 98 8.68 -7.16 0.72
CA GLN A 98 8.43 -6.92 -0.71
C GLN A 98 9.18 -7.89 -1.63
N ARG A 99 10.41 -8.27 -1.28
CA ARG A 99 11.20 -9.23 -2.06
C ARG A 99 10.52 -10.61 -2.17
N ASN A 100 9.66 -10.93 -1.22
CA ASN A 100 8.92 -12.20 -1.20
C ASN A 100 7.62 -12.17 -2.03
N VAL A 101 7.19 -10.99 -2.48
CA VAL A 101 5.98 -10.76 -3.27
C VAL A 101 6.35 -10.49 -4.74
N LYS A 102 7.26 -11.29 -5.32
CA LYS A 102 7.37 -11.31 -6.78
C LYS A 102 6.10 -11.97 -7.32
N LYS A 103 5.20 -11.17 -7.91
CA LYS A 103 4.15 -11.72 -8.76
C LYS A 103 4.85 -12.49 -9.88
N ASP A 104 4.65 -13.79 -9.93
CA ASP A 104 5.11 -14.59 -11.06
C ASP A 104 4.47 -14.06 -12.34
N VAL A 105 5.20 -14.17 -13.44
CA VAL A 105 4.66 -13.87 -14.77
C VAL A 105 3.47 -14.79 -14.98
N THR A 106 2.27 -14.21 -15.03
CA THR A 106 1.04 -14.97 -15.19
C THR A 106 0.70 -15.05 -16.68
N GLN A 107 0.33 -16.24 -17.15
CA GLN A 107 -0.17 -16.41 -18.51
C GLN A 107 -1.41 -15.54 -18.73
N ILE A 108 -1.54 -14.92 -19.90
CA ILE A 108 -2.61 -13.96 -20.19
C ILE A 108 -4.05 -14.55 -20.06
N ASN A 109 -4.23 -15.85 -20.32
CA ASN A 109 -5.55 -16.48 -20.34
C ASN A 109 -6.38 -16.33 -19.04
N PRO A 110 -5.84 -16.62 -17.83
CA PRO A 110 -6.58 -16.36 -16.58
C PRO A 110 -6.88 -14.88 -16.38
N VAL A 111 -5.95 -13.97 -16.79
CA VAL A 111 -6.13 -12.51 -16.68
C VAL A 111 -7.25 -12.02 -17.59
N ILE A 112 -7.38 -12.58 -18.81
CA ILE A 112 -8.49 -12.25 -19.71
C ILE A 112 -9.84 -12.64 -19.08
N LYS A 113 -9.93 -13.82 -18.46
CA LYS A 113 -11.18 -14.23 -17.79
C LYS A 113 -11.58 -13.30 -16.66
N GLU A 114 -10.60 -12.83 -15.89
CA GLU A 114 -10.84 -11.86 -14.82
C GLU A 114 -11.26 -10.49 -15.38
N ALA A 115 -10.60 -10.02 -16.44
CA ALA A 115 -10.96 -8.78 -17.13
C ALA A 115 -12.39 -8.83 -17.71
N LEU A 116 -12.77 -9.94 -18.34
CA LEU A 116 -14.13 -10.14 -18.86
C LEU A 116 -15.17 -10.10 -17.74
N LYS A 117 -14.88 -10.73 -16.59
CA LYS A 117 -15.78 -10.68 -15.43
C LYS A 117 -15.92 -9.25 -14.88
N MET A 118 -14.85 -8.46 -14.87
CA MET A 118 -14.91 -7.05 -14.50
C MET A 118 -15.77 -6.23 -15.46
N LEU A 119 -15.65 -6.49 -16.78
CA LEU A 119 -16.46 -5.84 -17.81
C LEU A 119 -17.96 -6.21 -17.68
N GLU A 120 -18.27 -7.48 -17.42
CA GLU A 120 -19.66 -7.92 -17.17
C GLU A 120 -20.25 -7.25 -15.94
N ASN A 121 -19.47 -7.15 -14.84
CA ASN A 121 -19.90 -6.44 -13.63
C ASN A 121 -20.14 -4.96 -13.90
N ALA A 122 -19.27 -4.29 -14.67
CA ALA A 122 -19.43 -2.88 -15.04
C ALA A 122 -20.64 -2.67 -15.95
N ALA A 123 -20.91 -3.58 -16.89
CA ALA A 123 -22.09 -3.50 -17.76
C ALA A 123 -23.42 -3.67 -17.00
N ASN A 124 -23.41 -4.44 -15.91
CA ASN A 124 -24.57 -4.65 -15.06
C ASN A 124 -24.83 -3.49 -14.07
N GLN A 125 -23.88 -2.57 -13.90
CA GLN A 125 -24.07 -1.39 -13.07
C GLN A 125 -24.91 -0.36 -13.83
N LYS A 126 -26.06 0.01 -13.26
CA LYS A 126 -27.09 0.88 -13.89
C LYS A 126 -26.59 2.26 -14.33
N GLU A 127 -25.41 2.70 -13.93
CA GLU A 127 -24.91 4.06 -14.18
C GLU A 127 -23.52 4.10 -14.86
N GLY A 128 -22.99 2.97 -15.32
CA GLY A 128 -21.74 2.92 -16.09
C GLY A 128 -20.47 3.33 -15.31
N LEU A 129 -20.54 3.37 -13.99
CA LEU A 129 -19.41 3.69 -13.12
C LEU A 129 -18.77 2.41 -12.58
N SER A 130 -17.53 2.18 -12.93
CA SER A 130 -16.77 1.00 -12.46
C SER A 130 -16.05 1.25 -11.12
N GLY A 131 -15.84 2.51 -10.75
CA GLY A 131 -15.12 2.94 -9.56
C GLY A 131 -16.00 3.60 -8.51
N LEU A 132 -15.33 4.17 -7.48
CA LEU A 132 -15.98 4.91 -6.40
C LEU A 132 -16.46 6.28 -6.90
N ARG A 133 -17.70 6.62 -6.60
CA ARG A 133 -18.28 7.91 -6.98
C ARG A 133 -17.67 9.04 -6.18
N THR A 134 -17.31 10.11 -6.87
CA THR A 134 -16.81 11.34 -6.23
C THR A 134 -17.95 12.28 -5.81
N GLY A 135 -19.13 12.11 -6.40
CA GLY A 135 -20.28 13.00 -6.25
C GLY A 135 -20.18 14.27 -7.09
N PHE A 136 -19.25 14.31 -8.03
CA PHE A 136 -19.16 15.32 -9.07
C PHE A 136 -19.43 14.66 -10.44
N ASP A 137 -20.65 14.78 -10.94
CA ASP A 137 -21.11 14.07 -12.14
C ASP A 137 -20.18 14.25 -13.35
N GLY A 138 -19.64 15.47 -13.55
CA GLY A 138 -18.70 15.74 -14.64
C GLY A 138 -17.40 14.98 -14.50
N LEU A 139 -16.89 14.85 -13.28
CA LEU A 139 -15.67 14.10 -12.98
C LEU A 139 -15.95 12.60 -13.09
N ASP A 140 -17.02 12.12 -12.50
CA ASP A 140 -17.42 10.73 -12.52
C ASP A 140 -17.64 10.20 -13.95
N LYS A 141 -18.21 11.02 -14.85
CA LYS A 141 -18.35 10.67 -16.28
C LYS A 141 -17.02 10.52 -17.01
N ILE A 142 -16.00 11.32 -16.64
CA ILE A 142 -14.69 11.28 -17.29
C ILE A 142 -13.84 10.14 -16.76
N THR A 143 -13.88 9.90 -15.44
CA THR A 143 -13.01 8.93 -14.76
C THR A 143 -13.64 7.55 -14.58
N SER A 144 -14.96 7.43 -14.79
CA SER A 144 -15.77 6.28 -14.38
C SER A 144 -15.69 5.99 -12.88
N GLY A 145 -15.47 7.04 -12.07
CA GLY A 145 -15.20 6.98 -10.63
C GLY A 145 -13.74 6.64 -10.30
N TRP A 146 -13.35 6.79 -9.04
CA TRP A 146 -12.01 6.44 -8.57
C TRP A 146 -11.82 4.93 -8.53
N GLN A 147 -10.77 4.43 -9.16
CA GLN A 147 -10.48 3.01 -9.18
C GLN A 147 -9.67 2.60 -7.93
N ASN A 148 -9.90 1.38 -7.46
CA ASN A 148 -9.13 0.84 -6.34
C ASN A 148 -7.64 0.78 -6.68
N SER A 149 -6.79 1.11 -5.72
CA SER A 149 -5.33 1.18 -5.85
C SER A 149 -4.77 2.32 -6.68
N ASP A 150 -5.59 3.23 -7.20
CA ASP A 150 -5.10 4.43 -7.87
C ASP A 150 -4.53 5.45 -6.89
N LEU A 151 -3.48 6.13 -7.29
CA LEU A 151 -2.96 7.33 -6.63
C LEU A 151 -3.38 8.56 -7.45
N VAL A 152 -4.35 9.30 -6.95
CA VAL A 152 -4.85 10.53 -7.60
C VAL A 152 -4.22 11.75 -6.95
N ILE A 153 -3.52 12.58 -7.72
CA ILE A 153 -2.87 13.79 -7.25
C ILE A 153 -3.69 15.01 -7.65
N ILE A 154 -4.15 15.78 -6.65
CA ILE A 154 -4.87 17.03 -6.86
C ILE A 154 -3.98 18.21 -6.44
N ALA A 155 -3.62 19.05 -7.39
CA ALA A 155 -2.78 20.21 -7.15
C ALA A 155 -3.53 21.51 -7.52
N ALA A 156 -3.31 22.54 -6.72
CA ALA A 156 -3.84 23.88 -6.98
C ALA A 156 -2.92 24.94 -6.33
N ARG A 157 -2.97 26.17 -6.86
CA ARG A 157 -2.29 27.30 -6.20
C ARG A 157 -2.90 27.57 -4.82
N PRO A 158 -2.16 28.20 -3.91
CA PRO A 158 -2.70 28.60 -2.61
C PRO A 158 -4.03 29.36 -2.75
N ALA A 159 -4.96 29.13 -1.83
CA ALA A 159 -6.29 29.72 -1.79
C ALA A 159 -7.25 29.40 -2.96
N MET A 160 -6.91 28.46 -3.86
CA MET A 160 -7.78 28.06 -4.98
C MET A 160 -8.81 26.97 -4.61
N GLY A 161 -8.98 26.67 -3.34
CA GLY A 161 -10.01 25.76 -2.87
C GLY A 161 -9.66 24.26 -2.90
N LYS A 162 -8.40 23.87 -3.03
CA LYS A 162 -7.96 22.43 -3.00
C LYS A 162 -8.60 21.65 -1.87
N THR A 163 -8.44 22.11 -0.63
CA THR A 163 -9.00 21.44 0.57
C THR A 163 -10.53 21.43 0.56
N ALA A 164 -11.16 22.52 0.12
CA ALA A 164 -12.62 22.58 0.01
C ALA A 164 -13.15 21.53 -0.98
N PHE A 165 -12.49 21.38 -2.13
CA PHE A 165 -12.84 20.37 -3.14
C PHE A 165 -12.72 18.95 -2.58
N VAL A 166 -11.58 18.62 -1.92
CA VAL A 166 -11.35 17.30 -1.33
C VAL A 166 -12.36 16.98 -0.24
N LEU A 167 -12.67 17.96 0.64
CA LEU A 167 -13.66 17.78 1.70
C LEU A 167 -15.08 17.63 1.14
N SER A 168 -15.43 18.36 0.08
CA SER A 168 -16.73 18.19 -0.60
C SER A 168 -16.85 16.81 -1.22
N MET A 169 -15.80 16.31 -1.84
CA MET A 169 -15.75 14.96 -2.38
C MET A 169 -15.90 13.91 -1.25
N ALA A 170 -15.11 14.03 -0.18
CA ALA A 170 -15.19 13.13 0.97
C ALA A 170 -16.59 13.12 1.59
N LYS A 171 -17.21 14.29 1.74
CA LYS A 171 -18.60 14.42 2.20
C LYS A 171 -19.56 13.72 1.25
N ASN A 172 -19.47 13.97 -0.05
CA ASN A 172 -20.34 13.32 -1.02
C ASN A 172 -20.21 11.80 -0.98
N MET A 173 -18.98 11.29 -0.90
CA MET A 173 -18.71 9.84 -0.79
C MET A 173 -19.33 9.25 0.48
N ALA A 174 -19.12 9.89 1.62
CA ALA A 174 -19.57 9.36 2.90
C ALA A 174 -21.07 9.54 3.13
N VAL A 175 -21.61 10.75 2.87
CA VAL A 175 -23.02 11.07 3.15
C VAL A 175 -23.95 10.55 2.07
N ASN A 176 -23.65 10.80 0.79
CA ASN A 176 -24.57 10.47 -0.29
C ASN A 176 -24.46 9.00 -0.73
N PHE A 177 -23.25 8.40 -0.62
CA PHE A 177 -23.00 7.05 -1.13
C PHE A 177 -22.63 6.06 -0.02
N ASN A 178 -22.59 6.50 1.24
CA ASN A 178 -22.21 5.69 2.41
C ASN A 178 -20.86 4.93 2.21
N THR A 179 -19.95 5.58 1.49
CA THR A 179 -18.61 5.06 1.24
C THR A 179 -17.67 5.55 2.33
N PRO A 180 -17.01 4.66 3.12
CA PRO A 180 -16.12 5.07 4.18
C PRO A 180 -14.89 5.80 3.63
N VAL A 181 -14.54 6.95 4.25
CA VAL A 181 -13.43 7.81 3.83
C VAL A 181 -12.53 8.11 5.01
N ALA A 182 -11.21 8.03 4.80
CA ALA A 182 -10.21 8.47 5.76
C ALA A 182 -9.49 9.73 5.27
N LEU A 183 -9.36 10.72 6.14
CA LEU A 183 -8.67 11.98 5.89
C LEU A 183 -7.45 12.09 6.82
N PHE A 184 -6.27 12.23 6.23
CA PHE A 184 -5.03 12.50 6.95
C PHE A 184 -4.60 13.93 6.67
N SER A 185 -4.55 14.78 7.69
CA SER A 185 -4.25 16.20 7.56
C SER A 185 -2.96 16.55 8.29
N LEU A 186 -1.97 17.04 7.53
CA LEU A 186 -0.69 17.52 8.07
C LEU A 186 -0.66 19.04 8.29
N GLU A 187 -1.70 19.76 7.83
CA GLU A 187 -1.76 21.23 7.85
C GLU A 187 -2.87 21.76 8.76
N MET A 188 -3.98 21.04 8.82
CA MET A 188 -5.19 21.50 9.52
C MET A 188 -5.59 20.53 10.62
N SER A 189 -6.04 21.08 11.77
CA SER A 189 -6.57 20.26 12.86
C SER A 189 -7.93 19.63 12.52
N ASN A 190 -8.28 18.55 13.21
CA ASN A 190 -9.59 17.86 13.08
C ASN A 190 -10.74 18.84 13.20
N VAL A 191 -10.72 19.75 14.17
CA VAL A 191 -11.76 20.76 14.39
C VAL A 191 -11.89 21.68 13.18
N GLN A 192 -10.79 22.09 12.57
CA GLN A 192 -10.81 22.95 11.38
C GLN A 192 -11.41 22.24 10.16
N LEU A 193 -11.10 20.95 9.98
CA LEU A 193 -11.66 20.13 8.91
C LEU A 193 -13.17 19.92 9.12
N VAL A 194 -13.58 19.56 10.34
CA VAL A 194 -15.00 19.40 10.69
C VAL A 194 -15.78 20.71 10.51
N ASN A 195 -15.24 21.85 10.93
CA ASN A 195 -15.86 23.15 10.70
C ASN A 195 -16.10 23.43 9.21
N ARG A 196 -15.16 23.06 8.33
CA ARG A 196 -15.34 23.18 6.89
C ARG A 196 -16.40 22.22 6.34
N LEU A 197 -16.50 21.00 6.88
CA LEU A 197 -17.57 20.08 6.54
C LEU A 197 -18.93 20.62 6.98
N ILE A 198 -19.03 21.21 8.17
CA ILE A 198 -20.25 21.86 8.66
C ILE A 198 -20.67 23.02 7.74
N VAL A 199 -19.72 23.89 7.36
CA VAL A 199 -19.98 24.97 6.37
C VAL A 199 -20.55 24.40 5.07
N ASN A 200 -19.97 23.29 4.60
CA ASN A 200 -20.38 22.67 3.34
C ASN A 200 -21.78 22.04 3.41
N VAL A 201 -22.09 21.33 4.51
CA VAL A 201 -23.36 20.63 4.69
C VAL A 201 -24.47 21.61 5.06
N CYS A 202 -24.19 22.55 5.97
CA CYS A 202 -25.19 23.50 6.44
C CYS A 202 -25.44 24.68 5.47
N GLU A 203 -24.54 24.88 4.50
CA GLU A 203 -24.60 25.99 3.54
C GLU A 203 -24.65 27.37 4.24
N ILE A 204 -24.00 27.48 5.40
CA ILE A 204 -23.89 28.71 6.19
C ILE A 204 -22.50 29.31 5.94
N PRO A 205 -22.40 30.63 5.72
CA PRO A 205 -21.11 31.28 5.51
C PRO A 205 -20.11 30.99 6.66
N GLY A 206 -18.89 30.56 6.31
CA GLY A 206 -17.89 30.16 7.29
C GLY A 206 -17.49 31.27 8.26
N GLU A 207 -17.60 32.54 7.88
CA GLU A 207 -17.36 33.69 8.76
C GLU A 207 -18.38 33.75 9.92
N LYS A 208 -19.65 33.43 9.66
CA LYS A 208 -20.68 33.39 10.68
C LYS A 208 -20.45 32.23 11.67
N ILE A 209 -20.09 31.03 11.15
CA ILE A 209 -19.77 29.88 12.00
C ILE A 209 -18.52 30.18 12.85
N LYS A 210 -17.48 30.77 12.26
CA LYS A 210 -16.23 31.12 12.96
C LYS A 210 -16.44 32.21 14.03
N SER A 211 -17.32 33.18 13.78
CA SER A 211 -17.61 34.26 14.73
C SER A 211 -18.72 33.93 15.73
N GLY A 212 -19.43 32.79 15.54
CA GLY A 212 -20.58 32.42 16.36
C GLY A 212 -21.80 33.32 16.18
N ARG A 213 -21.83 34.23 15.16
CA ARG A 213 -22.90 35.17 14.89
C ARG A 213 -23.93 34.57 13.94
N LEU A 214 -24.64 33.56 14.43
CA LEU A 214 -25.68 32.86 13.70
C LEU A 214 -27.05 33.42 14.10
N GLU A 215 -27.92 33.65 13.13
CA GLU A 215 -29.32 33.94 13.34
C GLU A 215 -30.07 32.70 13.87
N LYS A 216 -31.22 32.89 14.49
CA LYS A 216 -31.99 31.79 15.08
C LYS A 216 -32.33 30.69 14.05
N TYR A 217 -32.72 31.09 12.84
CA TYR A 217 -33.03 30.14 11.75
C TYR A 217 -31.77 29.39 11.28
N GLU A 218 -30.56 30.00 11.32
CA GLU A 218 -29.32 29.37 10.93
C GLU A 218 -28.92 28.32 11.96
N TRP A 219 -29.18 28.54 13.25
CA TRP A 219 -29.01 27.54 14.29
C TRP A 219 -29.92 26.32 14.07
N GLU A 220 -31.22 26.56 13.77
CA GLU A 220 -32.18 25.49 13.47
C GLU A 220 -31.80 24.72 12.22
N GLN A 221 -31.31 25.40 11.16
CA GLN A 221 -30.78 24.80 9.95
C GLN A 221 -29.54 23.94 10.24
N MET A 222 -28.61 24.43 11.06
CA MET A 222 -27.40 23.70 11.45
C MET A 222 -27.77 22.46 12.24
N ASP A 223 -28.61 22.53 13.25
CA ASP A 223 -29.06 21.41 14.07
C ASP A 223 -29.75 20.31 13.23
N TYR A 224 -30.41 20.67 12.18
CA TYR A 224 -31.07 19.73 11.27
C TYR A 224 -30.05 19.06 10.34
N LYS A 225 -29.23 19.86 9.64
CA LYS A 225 -28.33 19.36 8.60
C LYS A 225 -27.09 18.66 9.16
N ILE A 226 -26.61 19.02 10.36
CA ILE A 226 -25.43 18.39 10.97
C ILE A 226 -25.66 16.90 11.26
N LYS A 227 -26.92 16.48 11.39
CA LYS A 227 -27.28 15.07 11.59
C LYS A 227 -26.78 14.17 10.47
N GLU A 228 -26.68 14.69 9.24
CA GLU A 228 -26.15 13.97 8.10
C GLU A 228 -24.66 13.59 8.28
N LEU A 229 -23.93 14.38 9.11
CA LEU A 229 -22.51 14.11 9.39
C LEU A 229 -22.30 13.16 10.58
N TYR A 230 -23.25 13.07 11.53
CA TYR A 230 -23.06 12.24 12.73
C TYR A 230 -22.89 10.76 12.40
N ASP A 231 -23.64 10.27 11.42
CA ASP A 231 -23.63 8.86 11.02
C ASP A 231 -22.75 8.61 9.77
N ALA A 232 -22.15 9.68 9.20
CA ALA A 232 -21.32 9.56 8.02
C ALA A 232 -19.98 8.87 8.35
N PRO A 233 -19.57 7.85 7.58
CA PRO A 233 -18.34 7.10 7.83
C PRO A 233 -17.09 7.89 7.38
N ILE A 234 -16.82 9.03 8.04
CA ILE A 234 -15.65 9.88 7.82
C ILE A 234 -14.70 9.76 9.00
N TYR A 235 -13.48 9.32 8.74
CA TYR A 235 -12.42 9.16 9.73
C TYR A 235 -11.36 10.22 9.52
N VAL A 236 -10.97 10.96 10.55
CA VAL A 236 -10.03 12.08 10.44
C VAL A 236 -8.85 11.87 11.39
N ASP A 237 -7.64 12.08 10.88
CA ASP A 237 -6.41 12.03 11.63
C ASP A 237 -5.60 13.30 11.33
N ASP A 238 -5.27 14.09 12.35
CA ASP A 238 -4.49 15.33 12.26
C ASP A 238 -3.13 15.22 12.95
N THR A 239 -2.58 14.01 13.03
CA THR A 239 -1.24 13.79 13.59
C THR A 239 -0.21 14.60 12.81
N PRO A 240 0.48 15.57 13.45
CA PRO A 240 1.51 16.34 12.79
C PRO A 240 2.73 15.46 12.49
N SER A 241 3.46 15.79 11.42
CA SER A 241 4.69 15.07 11.03
C SER A 241 4.54 13.57 10.85
N LEU A 242 3.37 13.15 10.37
CA LEU A 242 3.06 11.74 10.12
C LEU A 242 4.04 11.13 9.12
N SER A 243 4.81 10.13 9.52
CA SER A 243 5.70 9.39 8.63
C SER A 243 4.90 8.53 7.63
N VAL A 244 5.53 8.19 6.50
CA VAL A 244 4.91 7.32 5.48
C VAL A 244 4.55 5.94 6.06
N PHE A 245 5.36 5.43 6.99
CA PHE A 245 5.13 4.13 7.64
C PHE A 245 3.97 4.17 8.63
N GLU A 246 3.86 5.25 9.41
CA GLU A 246 2.71 5.46 10.30
C GLU A 246 1.42 5.63 9.50
N LEU A 247 1.44 6.44 8.44
CA LEU A 247 0.32 6.59 7.51
C LEU A 247 -0.13 5.24 6.98
N ARG A 248 0.81 4.41 6.52
CA ARG A 248 0.52 3.06 6.02
C ARG A 248 -0.09 2.16 7.08
N THR A 249 0.44 2.20 8.31
CA THR A 249 -0.05 1.39 9.43
C THR A 249 -1.47 1.81 9.82
N LYS A 250 -1.72 3.11 9.95
CA LYS A 250 -3.04 3.67 10.22
C LYS A 250 -4.04 3.36 9.10
N ALA A 251 -3.64 3.56 7.83
CA ALA A 251 -4.48 3.27 6.68
C ALA A 251 -4.86 1.78 6.60
N ARG A 252 -3.91 0.86 6.80
CA ARG A 252 -4.19 -0.59 6.84
C ARG A 252 -5.14 -0.98 7.97
N ARG A 253 -5.01 -0.36 9.13
CA ARG A 253 -5.93 -0.57 10.24
C ARG A 253 -7.33 -0.12 9.87
N LEU A 254 -7.48 1.09 9.33
CA LEU A 254 -8.77 1.66 8.91
C LEU A 254 -9.45 0.83 7.81
N VAL A 255 -8.68 0.35 6.82
CA VAL A 255 -9.20 -0.58 5.79
C VAL A 255 -9.77 -1.85 6.43
N ARG A 256 -9.07 -2.43 7.40
CA ARG A 256 -9.50 -3.67 8.05
C ARG A 256 -10.69 -3.49 8.99
N GLU A 257 -10.73 -2.37 9.74
CA GLU A 257 -11.74 -2.11 10.77
C GLU A 257 -13.01 -1.46 10.21
N HIS A 258 -12.86 -0.64 9.18
CA HIS A 258 -13.92 0.22 8.65
C HIS A 258 -14.16 0.08 7.15
N ASP A 259 -13.51 -0.88 6.50
CA ASP A 259 -13.66 -1.16 5.05
C ASP A 259 -13.41 0.08 4.16
N ILE A 260 -12.48 0.98 4.55
CA ILE A 260 -12.08 2.12 3.72
C ILE A 260 -11.62 1.60 2.35
N LYS A 261 -12.13 2.23 1.31
CA LYS A 261 -11.87 1.83 -0.08
C LYS A 261 -10.74 2.64 -0.69
#